data_51c2113a01de8068c377aa5048173669
#
_entry.id   51c2113a01de8068c377aa5048173669
#
_cell.length_a   1.000
_cell.length_b   1.000
_cell.length_c   1.000
_cell.angle_alpha   90.00
_cell.angle_beta   90.00
_cell.angle_gamma   90.00
#
_symmetry.space_group_name_H-M   'P 1'
#
loop_
_entity.id
_entity.type
_entity.pdbx_description
1 polymer ?
#
loop_
_entity_poly.entity_id
_entity_poly.type
_entity_poly.pdbx_seq_one_letter_code
_entity_poly.pdbx_strand_id
1 'polypeptide(L)'
;MENFSVGWEEWLSLPELGLPALKAKTDTGARTSAIHAFAIQPFGSDKKPYVRFGVHPVPDNTDIEVYCSAPVVGQREVTSSNGQTELRYVIKTPITIGERTWDIEITLTNRENMAYRMLLGRSALDELAVKPAESFLQPELSYDLYNKITNKKPVKRPLRIAILTREPRNYSTKRFVEEAELKGHAVELIDTKRCYLNIQSYNPEVHYDGRALPPYDAVIPRIGASLTFYGMAIVRQFEAMGTFLFK
;
A
#
# COMPACT_ATOMS: atom_id res chain seq x y z
N MET A 1 -5.90 20.09 35.10
CA MET A 1 -5.45 19.84 33.71
C MET A 1 -6.70 19.63 32.88
N GLU A 2 -6.99 20.48 31.90
CA GLU A 2 -8.11 20.23 31.00
C GLU A 2 -7.87 18.89 30.29
N ASN A 3 -8.83 17.97 30.40
CA ASN A 3 -8.77 16.71 29.68
C ASN A 3 -8.89 17.00 28.19
N PHE A 4 -7.93 16.56 27.40
CA PHE A 4 -7.98 16.67 25.96
C PHE A 4 -9.23 15.96 25.45
N SER A 5 -10.12 16.71 24.84
CA SER A 5 -11.45 16.24 24.44
C SER A 5 -11.55 16.12 22.92
N VAL A 6 -12.28 15.11 22.45
CA VAL A 6 -12.61 14.89 21.04
C VAL A 6 -14.13 14.75 20.90
N GLY A 7 -14.64 15.15 19.74
CA GLY A 7 -16.05 15.00 19.40
C GLY A 7 -16.39 13.58 18.90
N TRP A 8 -17.66 13.40 18.48
CA TRP A 8 -18.08 12.15 17.85
C TRP A 8 -17.44 11.98 16.45
N GLU A 9 -16.95 13.07 15.88
CA GLU A 9 -16.10 13.11 14.69
C GLU A 9 -14.99 14.15 14.86
N GLU A 10 -13.81 13.86 14.29
CA GLU A 10 -12.64 14.72 14.38
C GLU A 10 -11.80 14.71 13.12
N TRP A 11 -11.06 15.80 12.92
CA TRP A 11 -9.95 15.84 11.99
C TRP A 11 -8.69 15.26 12.61
N LEU A 12 -7.98 14.48 11.82
CA LEU A 12 -6.70 13.91 12.21
C LEU A 12 -5.75 13.78 11.01
N SER A 13 -4.50 13.55 11.30
CA SER A 13 -3.49 13.16 10.31
C SER A 13 -2.77 11.88 10.71
N LEU A 14 -2.23 11.17 9.72
CA LEU A 14 -1.34 10.01 9.87
C LEU A 14 -0.03 10.35 9.14
N PRO A 15 0.90 11.05 9.80
CA PRO A 15 2.05 11.66 9.13
C PRO A 15 2.99 10.64 8.48
N GLU A 16 3.23 9.49 9.12
CA GLU A 16 4.08 8.44 8.56
C GLU A 16 3.46 7.72 7.36
N LEU A 17 2.14 7.80 7.21
CA LEU A 17 1.43 7.26 6.04
C LEU A 17 1.26 8.29 4.92
N GLY A 18 1.71 9.54 5.13
CA GLY A 18 1.54 10.62 4.15
C GLY A 18 0.09 11.08 4.01
N LEU A 19 -0.73 10.91 5.04
CA LEU A 19 -2.14 11.31 5.09
C LEU A 19 -2.29 12.55 5.97
N PRO A 20 -2.21 13.76 5.40
CA PRO A 20 -2.18 15.02 6.16
C PRO A 20 -3.54 15.44 6.73
N ALA A 21 -4.64 14.91 6.19
CA ALA A 21 -5.99 15.25 6.64
C ALA A 21 -6.96 14.09 6.41
N LEU A 22 -7.60 13.65 7.47
CA LEU A 22 -8.67 12.64 7.43
C LEU A 22 -9.77 13.07 8.40
N LYS A 23 -11.02 12.82 8.02
CA LYS A 23 -12.13 12.83 8.97
C LYS A 23 -12.34 11.43 9.51
N ALA A 24 -12.36 11.29 10.81
CA ALA A 24 -12.62 10.03 11.48
C ALA A 24 -13.83 10.16 12.41
N LYS A 25 -14.60 9.07 12.48
CA LYS A 25 -15.65 8.93 13.47
C LYS A 25 -15.09 8.25 14.72
N THR A 26 -15.36 8.78 15.90
CA THR A 26 -15.05 8.09 17.16
C THR A 26 -16.02 6.93 17.38
N ASP A 27 -15.49 5.75 17.57
CA ASP A 27 -16.26 4.52 17.76
C ASP A 27 -15.88 3.86 19.08
N THR A 28 -16.59 4.23 20.14
CA THR A 28 -16.39 3.65 21.48
C THR A 28 -16.86 2.21 21.57
N GLY A 29 -17.63 1.70 20.60
CA GLY A 29 -18.04 0.31 20.49
C GLY A 29 -16.91 -0.60 19.94
N ALA A 30 -16.07 -0.08 19.05
CA ALA A 30 -14.95 -0.82 18.48
C ALA A 30 -13.71 -0.76 19.40
N ARG A 31 -12.99 -1.88 19.54
CA ARG A 31 -11.73 -1.89 20.29
C ARG A 31 -10.60 -1.23 19.53
N THR A 32 -10.43 -1.56 18.25
CA THR A 32 -9.30 -1.15 17.41
C THR A 32 -9.80 -0.18 16.34
N SER A 33 -9.00 0.80 16.00
CA SER A 33 -9.27 1.70 14.88
C SER A 33 -9.27 0.96 13.54
N ALA A 34 -9.94 1.52 12.56
CA ALA A 34 -10.00 0.97 11.20
C ALA A 34 -9.86 2.10 10.18
N ILE A 35 -9.09 1.85 9.11
CA ILE A 35 -8.96 2.77 7.99
C ILE A 35 -9.38 2.09 6.69
N HIS A 36 -9.96 2.88 5.77
CA HIS A 36 -10.18 2.43 4.41
C HIS A 36 -8.86 2.07 3.74
N ALA A 37 -8.80 0.88 3.17
CA ALA A 37 -7.65 0.41 2.40
C ALA A 37 -8.09 -0.44 1.23
N PHE A 38 -7.42 -0.26 0.10
CA PHE A 38 -7.56 -1.08 -1.11
C PHE A 38 -6.19 -1.55 -1.58
N ALA A 39 -6.15 -2.52 -2.51
CA ALA A 39 -4.91 -3.08 -3.05
C ALA A 39 -3.89 -3.48 -1.97
N ILE A 40 -4.37 -4.14 -0.90
CA ILE A 40 -3.56 -4.54 0.24
C ILE A 40 -2.62 -5.66 -0.18
N GLN A 41 -1.30 -5.42 -0.09
CA GLN A 41 -0.25 -6.35 -0.51
C GLN A 41 0.80 -6.50 0.60
N PRO A 42 0.90 -7.67 1.23
CA PRO A 42 1.98 -7.95 2.16
C PRO A 42 3.32 -8.09 1.41
N PHE A 43 4.39 -7.64 2.04
CA PHE A 43 5.76 -7.77 1.55
C PHE A 43 6.74 -7.80 2.73
N GLY A 44 8.02 -7.99 2.43
CA GLY A 44 9.07 -8.11 3.45
C GLY A 44 9.33 -9.57 3.84
N SER A 45 10.02 -9.77 4.95
CA SER A 45 10.32 -11.10 5.49
C SER A 45 9.46 -11.41 6.72
N ASP A 46 9.39 -12.69 7.11
CA ASP A 46 8.66 -13.12 8.32
C ASP A 46 9.13 -12.43 9.60
N LYS A 47 10.41 -12.00 9.64
CA LYS A 47 10.97 -11.26 10.77
C LYS A 47 10.65 -9.76 10.75
N LYS A 48 10.33 -9.21 9.57
CA LYS A 48 9.96 -7.81 9.36
C LYS A 48 8.86 -7.74 8.29
N PRO A 49 7.64 -8.14 8.63
CA PRO A 49 6.52 -8.07 7.70
C PRO A 49 6.08 -6.62 7.52
N TYR A 50 5.81 -6.26 6.28
CA TYR A 50 5.26 -4.97 5.86
C TYR A 50 4.02 -5.19 5.03
N VAL A 51 3.20 -4.17 4.93
CA VAL A 51 2.05 -4.13 4.03
C VAL A 51 2.07 -2.82 3.25
N ARG A 52 1.81 -2.92 1.94
CA ARG A 52 1.50 -1.79 1.07
C ARG A 52 0.00 -1.77 0.82
N PHE A 53 -0.60 -0.60 0.79
CA PHE A 53 -2.02 -0.43 0.53
C PHE A 53 -2.31 0.96 -0.02
N GLY A 54 -3.41 1.10 -0.76
CA GLY A 54 -3.93 2.37 -1.21
C GLY A 54 -5.01 2.89 -0.28
N VAL A 55 -5.14 4.20 -0.19
CA VAL A 55 -6.18 4.91 0.56
C VAL A 55 -6.80 5.97 -0.33
N HIS A 56 -8.14 6.04 -0.38
CA HIS A 56 -8.88 7.20 -0.88
C HIS A 56 -9.22 8.08 0.32
N PRO A 57 -8.41 9.09 0.64
CA PRO A 57 -8.56 9.85 1.88
C PRO A 57 -9.76 10.80 1.88
N VAL A 58 -10.18 11.23 0.68
CA VAL A 58 -11.28 12.18 0.51
C VAL A 58 -12.58 11.42 0.23
N PRO A 59 -13.63 11.58 1.02
CA PRO A 59 -14.93 11.01 0.73
C PRO A 59 -15.43 11.42 -0.67
N ASP A 60 -16.09 10.51 -1.36
CA ASP A 60 -16.70 10.72 -2.69
C ASP A 60 -15.71 11.17 -3.80
N ASN A 61 -14.41 11.07 -3.55
CA ASN A 61 -13.38 11.36 -4.53
C ASN A 61 -12.32 10.25 -4.54
N THR A 62 -12.40 9.39 -5.54
CA THR A 62 -11.46 8.29 -5.78
C THR A 62 -10.28 8.68 -6.68
N ASP A 63 -10.26 9.91 -7.23
CA ASP A 63 -9.13 10.38 -8.04
C ASP A 63 -7.90 10.71 -7.20
N ILE A 64 -8.11 10.94 -5.89
CA ILE A 64 -7.02 11.16 -4.94
C ILE A 64 -6.68 9.83 -4.28
N GLU A 65 -5.62 9.19 -4.76
CA GLU A 65 -5.07 7.96 -4.20
C GLU A 65 -3.75 8.23 -3.47
N VAL A 66 -3.63 7.75 -2.25
CA VAL A 66 -2.38 7.77 -1.49
C VAL A 66 -1.93 6.34 -1.22
N TYR A 67 -0.76 5.96 -1.74
CA TYR A 67 -0.18 4.65 -1.47
C TYR A 67 0.73 4.72 -0.25
N CYS A 68 0.39 3.90 0.74
CA CYS A 68 1.05 3.81 2.04
C CYS A 68 1.83 2.51 2.16
N SER A 69 2.83 2.50 3.05
CA SER A 69 3.52 1.28 3.48
C SER A 69 3.76 1.36 4.97
N ALA A 70 3.48 0.28 5.69
CA ALA A 70 3.66 0.23 7.13
C ALA A 70 4.11 -1.15 7.60
N PRO A 71 4.82 -1.24 8.75
CA PRO A 71 5.11 -2.52 9.39
C PRO A 71 3.82 -3.17 9.88
N VAL A 72 3.69 -4.48 9.65
CA VAL A 72 2.58 -5.30 10.16
C VAL A 72 2.92 -5.75 11.57
N VAL A 73 2.04 -5.45 12.53
CA VAL A 73 2.15 -5.92 13.91
C VAL A 73 1.38 -7.22 14.15
N GLY A 74 0.52 -7.61 13.21
CA GLY A 74 -0.23 -8.85 13.26
C GLY A 74 -1.42 -8.87 12.31
N GLN A 75 -2.23 -9.91 12.46
CA GLN A 75 -3.55 -10.01 11.83
C GLN A 75 -4.59 -10.23 12.92
N ARG A 76 -5.80 -9.73 12.70
CA ARG A 76 -6.89 -9.84 13.67
C ARG A 76 -8.21 -10.14 12.95
N GLU A 77 -8.94 -11.11 13.47
CA GLU A 77 -10.32 -11.30 13.08
C GLU A 77 -11.18 -10.17 13.65
N VAL A 78 -11.91 -9.51 12.78
CA VAL A 78 -12.82 -8.43 13.14
C VAL A 78 -14.20 -8.74 12.62
N THR A 79 -15.17 -8.83 13.53
CA THR A 79 -16.57 -8.97 13.17
C THR A 79 -17.17 -7.58 13.05
N SER A 80 -17.70 -7.29 11.88
CA SER A 80 -18.38 -6.03 11.57
C SER A 80 -19.80 -6.00 12.18
N SER A 81 -20.41 -4.82 12.23
CA SER A 81 -21.76 -4.63 12.78
C SER A 81 -22.85 -5.43 12.02
N ASN A 82 -22.61 -5.83 10.77
CA ASN A 82 -23.49 -6.71 9.99
C ASN A 82 -23.20 -8.21 10.21
N GLY A 83 -22.34 -8.58 11.17
CA GLY A 83 -22.02 -9.95 11.54
C GLY A 83 -21.00 -10.67 10.66
N GLN A 84 -20.43 -10.01 9.66
CA GLN A 84 -19.37 -10.59 8.84
C GLN A 84 -18.03 -10.52 9.55
N THR A 85 -17.30 -11.64 9.60
CA THR A 85 -15.94 -11.72 10.15
C THR A 85 -14.92 -11.72 9.03
N GLU A 86 -13.93 -10.87 9.14
CA GLU A 86 -12.85 -10.67 8.19
C GLU A 86 -11.50 -10.68 8.92
N LEU A 87 -10.50 -11.38 8.35
CA LEU A 87 -9.13 -11.33 8.84
C LEU A 87 -8.42 -10.10 8.27
N ARG A 88 -8.02 -9.17 9.13
CA ARG A 88 -7.44 -7.88 8.73
C ARG A 88 -5.99 -7.76 9.17
N TYR A 89 -5.16 -7.15 8.33
CA TYR A 89 -3.83 -6.70 8.75
C TYR A 89 -3.96 -5.59 9.78
N VAL A 90 -3.08 -5.63 10.78
CA VAL A 90 -2.94 -4.59 11.81
C VAL A 90 -1.59 -3.92 11.63
N ILE A 91 -1.61 -2.60 11.48
CA ILE A 91 -0.42 -1.75 11.44
C ILE A 91 -0.35 -0.90 12.70
N LYS A 92 0.84 -0.44 13.05
CA LYS A 92 1.05 0.56 14.10
C LYS A 92 1.64 1.81 13.47
N THR A 93 1.05 2.98 13.77
CA THR A 93 1.46 4.27 13.20
C THR A 93 1.09 5.40 14.14
N PRO A 94 1.84 6.51 14.15
CA PRO A 94 1.45 7.70 14.89
C PRO A 94 0.22 8.36 14.24
N ILE A 95 -0.68 8.81 15.09
CA ILE A 95 -1.81 9.68 14.78
C ILE A 95 -1.58 11.05 15.40
N THR A 96 -1.99 12.10 14.70
CA THR A 96 -2.00 13.46 15.23
C THR A 96 -3.42 14.00 15.22
N ILE A 97 -3.90 14.45 16.37
CA ILE A 97 -5.17 15.17 16.55
C ILE A 97 -4.88 16.47 17.31
N GLY A 98 -5.18 17.61 16.72
CA GLY A 98 -4.77 18.89 17.28
C GLY A 98 -3.25 18.96 17.48
N GLU A 99 -2.81 19.21 18.70
CA GLU A 99 -1.38 19.30 19.05
C GLU A 99 -0.81 18.01 19.62
N ARG A 100 -1.61 16.94 19.75
CA ARG A 100 -1.17 15.68 20.33
C ARG A 100 -0.86 14.65 19.25
N THR A 101 0.23 13.92 19.47
CA THR A 101 0.64 12.79 18.61
C THR A 101 0.94 11.57 19.49
N TRP A 102 0.39 10.42 19.12
CA TRP A 102 0.63 9.14 19.80
C TRP A 102 0.46 7.97 18.84
N ASP A 103 1.02 6.83 19.19
CA ASP A 103 0.95 5.60 18.40
C ASP A 103 -0.38 4.88 18.61
N ILE A 104 -0.98 4.43 17.52
CA ILE A 104 -2.19 3.62 17.55
C ILE A 104 -2.07 2.38 16.65
N GLU A 105 -2.86 1.35 16.98
CA GLU A 105 -3.09 0.21 16.09
C GLU A 105 -4.29 0.49 15.19
N ILE A 106 -4.13 0.22 13.89
CA ILE A 106 -5.16 0.40 12.88
C ILE A 106 -5.33 -0.89 12.09
N THR A 107 -6.55 -1.34 11.89
CA THR A 107 -6.89 -2.43 10.98
C THR A 107 -7.17 -1.90 9.58
N LEU A 108 -6.68 -2.61 8.56
CA LEU A 108 -6.91 -2.28 7.15
C LEU A 108 -8.14 -3.01 6.64
N THR A 109 -9.11 -2.28 6.09
CA THR A 109 -10.35 -2.86 5.55
C THR A 109 -10.97 -1.95 4.50
N ASN A 110 -11.78 -2.50 3.61
CA ASN A 110 -12.49 -1.69 2.64
C ASN A 110 -13.65 -0.93 3.30
N ARG A 111 -13.60 0.39 3.23
CA ARG A 111 -14.63 1.32 3.72
C ARG A 111 -15.00 2.37 2.67
N GLU A 112 -14.82 2.02 1.39
CA GLU A 112 -15.01 2.96 0.28
C GLU A 112 -16.43 3.55 0.22
N ASN A 113 -17.44 2.75 0.54
CA ASN A 113 -18.84 3.17 0.54
C ASN A 113 -19.32 3.72 1.89
N MET A 114 -18.39 4.00 2.82
CA MET A 114 -18.73 4.52 4.14
C MET A 114 -18.49 6.03 4.20
N ALA A 115 -19.34 6.74 4.95
CA ALA A 115 -19.21 8.19 5.15
C ALA A 115 -17.85 8.59 5.75
N TYR A 116 -17.30 7.73 6.61
CA TYR A 116 -15.98 7.97 7.23
C TYR A 116 -14.98 6.92 6.76
N ARG A 117 -13.89 7.39 6.15
CA ARG A 117 -12.78 6.54 5.72
C ARG A 117 -11.99 5.96 6.89
N MET A 118 -12.15 6.54 8.09
CA MET A 118 -11.50 6.06 9.30
C MET A 118 -12.46 6.04 10.49
N LEU A 119 -12.27 5.03 11.36
CA LEU A 119 -12.87 4.94 12.68
C LEU A 119 -11.77 4.96 13.74
N LEU A 120 -11.99 5.69 14.83
CA LEU A 120 -11.15 5.70 16.01
C LEU A 120 -11.75 4.79 17.06
N GLY A 121 -11.13 3.64 17.28
CA GLY A 121 -11.53 2.69 18.32
C GLY A 121 -11.04 3.09 19.71
N ARG A 122 -11.57 2.42 20.75
CA ARG A 122 -11.27 2.71 22.16
C ARG A 122 -9.79 2.77 22.50
N SER A 123 -8.97 1.87 21.91
CA SER A 123 -7.53 1.86 22.16
C SER A 123 -6.79 3.10 21.65
N ALA A 124 -7.37 3.83 20.71
CA ALA A 124 -6.84 5.12 20.24
C ALA A 124 -7.37 6.30 21.05
N LEU A 125 -8.47 6.10 21.79
CA LEU A 125 -9.18 7.10 22.58
C LEU A 125 -8.80 7.02 24.08
N ASP A 126 -7.84 6.17 24.42
CA ASP A 126 -7.37 6.01 25.81
C ASP A 126 -6.86 7.36 26.33
N GLU A 127 -7.22 7.71 27.59
CA GLU A 127 -6.93 9.00 28.21
C GLU A 127 -7.60 10.24 27.55
N LEU A 128 -8.50 10.06 26.56
CA LEU A 128 -9.25 11.15 25.93
C LEU A 128 -10.69 11.20 26.47
N ALA A 129 -11.21 12.40 26.63
CA ALA A 129 -12.64 12.59 26.89
C ALA A 129 -13.39 12.66 25.54
N VAL A 130 -14.34 11.75 25.31
CA VAL A 130 -15.19 11.79 24.12
C VAL A 130 -16.48 12.53 24.45
N LYS A 131 -16.77 13.58 23.70
CA LYS A 131 -18.02 14.34 23.82
C LYS A 131 -18.95 14.00 22.67
N PRO A 132 -19.92 13.10 22.85
CA PRO A 132 -20.72 12.55 21.75
C PRO A 132 -21.72 13.54 21.15
N ALA A 133 -21.97 14.66 21.79
CA ALA A 133 -22.86 15.71 21.28
C ALA A 133 -22.12 16.80 20.46
N GLU A 134 -20.80 16.76 20.46
CA GLU A 134 -19.96 17.78 19.83
C GLU A 134 -19.12 17.15 18.70
N SER A 135 -18.76 17.94 17.68
CA SER A 135 -17.91 17.56 16.56
C SER A 135 -16.79 18.57 16.38
N PHE A 136 -15.65 18.10 15.84
CA PHE A 136 -14.50 18.94 15.49
C PHE A 136 -14.05 19.87 16.62
N LEU A 137 -13.78 19.29 17.79
CA LEU A 137 -13.30 20.04 18.95
C LEU A 137 -11.84 20.45 18.83
N GLN A 138 -11.10 19.79 17.95
CA GLN A 138 -9.71 20.09 17.66
C GLN A 138 -9.58 20.89 16.36
N PRO A 139 -8.44 21.55 16.12
CA PRO A 139 -8.24 22.38 14.93
C PRO A 139 -8.59 21.66 13.64
N GLU A 140 -9.32 22.34 12.78
CA GLU A 140 -9.75 21.81 11.49
C GLU A 140 -8.58 21.66 10.53
N LEU A 141 -8.53 20.52 9.82
CA LEU A 141 -7.65 20.29 8.70
C LEU A 141 -8.42 20.41 7.38
N SER A 142 -7.72 20.59 6.28
CA SER A 142 -8.36 20.70 4.96
C SER A 142 -7.87 19.60 4.01
N TYR A 143 -8.78 19.05 3.23
CA TYR A 143 -8.45 18.17 2.12
C TYR A 143 -7.64 18.87 1.02
N ASP A 144 -7.59 20.20 0.98
CA ASP A 144 -6.72 20.95 0.08
C ASP A 144 -5.21 20.64 0.28
N LEU A 145 -4.86 20.09 1.44
CA LEU A 145 -3.50 19.60 1.67
C LEU A 145 -3.10 18.49 0.67
N TYR A 146 -4.07 17.71 0.17
CA TYR A 146 -3.81 16.70 -0.87
C TYR A 146 -3.53 17.33 -2.23
N ASN A 147 -4.09 18.48 -2.55
CA ASN A 147 -3.79 19.20 -3.78
C ASN A 147 -2.32 19.57 -3.89
N LYS A 148 -1.65 19.85 -2.77
CA LYS A 148 -0.21 20.10 -2.71
C LYS A 148 0.61 18.81 -2.90
N ILE A 149 0.06 17.67 -2.53
CA ILE A 149 0.68 16.36 -2.67
C ILE A 149 0.45 15.82 -4.09
N THR A 150 -0.77 16.01 -4.63
CA THR A 150 -1.15 15.56 -5.98
C THR A 150 -0.67 16.51 -7.07
N ASN A 151 -0.52 17.82 -6.80
CA ASN A 151 0.10 18.78 -7.74
C ASN A 151 1.63 18.64 -7.84
N LYS A 152 2.28 17.97 -6.93
CA LYS A 152 3.37 17.10 -7.34
C LYS A 152 2.71 15.92 -8.05
N LYS A 153 2.39 16.07 -9.38
CA LYS A 153 2.31 14.91 -10.27
C LYS A 153 3.43 14.01 -9.77
N PRO A 154 3.16 12.75 -9.37
CA PRO A 154 4.28 11.84 -9.15
C PRO A 154 5.08 12.03 -10.42
N VAL A 155 6.29 12.53 -10.29
CA VAL A 155 7.22 12.51 -11.41
C VAL A 155 7.25 11.02 -11.68
N LYS A 156 6.45 10.62 -12.68
CA LYS A 156 6.41 9.24 -13.12
C LYS A 156 7.80 9.03 -13.66
N ARG A 157 8.72 8.71 -12.71
CA ARG A 157 10.03 8.32 -13.18
C ARG A 157 9.77 7.18 -14.13
N PRO A 158 10.40 7.18 -15.29
CA PRO A 158 10.30 6.08 -16.20
C PRO A 158 10.57 4.79 -15.42
N LEU A 159 9.58 3.91 -15.34
CA LEU A 159 9.81 2.61 -14.73
C LEU A 159 10.64 1.77 -15.70
N ARG A 160 11.54 0.97 -15.17
CA ARG A 160 12.22 -0.08 -15.92
C ARG A 160 11.45 -1.37 -15.72
N ILE A 161 10.84 -1.86 -16.78
CA ILE A 161 9.97 -3.04 -16.77
C ILE A 161 10.65 -4.15 -17.58
N ALA A 162 10.82 -5.33 -16.99
CA ALA A 162 11.22 -6.50 -17.73
C ALA A 162 10.01 -7.37 -18.06
N ILE A 163 9.89 -7.80 -19.32
CA ILE A 163 8.90 -8.79 -19.74
C ILE A 163 9.63 -10.10 -20.04
N LEU A 164 9.39 -11.11 -19.21
CA LEU A 164 9.96 -12.43 -19.41
C LEU A 164 9.16 -13.17 -20.47
N THR A 165 9.69 -13.32 -21.68
CA THR A 165 8.96 -13.95 -22.79
C THR A 165 9.89 -14.67 -23.74
N ARG A 166 9.39 -15.76 -24.33
CA ARG A 166 10.03 -16.47 -25.46
C ARG A 166 9.49 -16.04 -26.81
N GLU A 167 8.36 -15.35 -26.78
CA GLU A 167 7.61 -14.96 -27.98
C GLU A 167 7.46 -13.43 -28.04
N PRO A 168 8.56 -12.71 -28.34
CA PRO A 168 8.53 -11.23 -28.37
C PRO A 168 7.61 -10.70 -29.48
N ARG A 169 7.32 -11.52 -30.50
CA ARG A 169 6.46 -11.15 -31.62
C ARG A 169 4.97 -11.34 -31.35
N ASN A 170 4.61 -11.99 -30.22
CA ASN A 170 3.21 -12.21 -29.85
C ASN A 170 2.48 -10.87 -29.71
N TYR A 171 1.27 -10.77 -30.26
CA TYR A 171 0.44 -9.58 -30.25
C TYR A 171 0.31 -8.97 -28.83
N SER A 172 -0.01 -9.79 -27.83
CA SER A 172 -0.17 -9.31 -26.47
C SER A 172 1.12 -8.79 -25.84
N THR A 173 2.30 -9.37 -26.21
CA THR A 173 3.59 -8.85 -25.75
C THR A 173 3.88 -7.49 -26.39
N LYS A 174 3.64 -7.33 -27.66
CA LYS A 174 3.80 -6.05 -28.36
C LYS A 174 2.91 -4.96 -27.76
N ARG A 175 1.64 -5.28 -27.47
CA ARG A 175 0.72 -4.34 -26.83
C ARG A 175 1.19 -3.89 -25.45
N PHE A 176 1.77 -4.80 -24.63
CA PHE A 176 2.37 -4.40 -23.36
C PHE A 176 3.54 -3.43 -23.53
N VAL A 177 4.41 -3.68 -24.51
CA VAL A 177 5.54 -2.78 -24.81
C VAL A 177 5.01 -1.40 -25.25
N GLU A 178 4.14 -1.36 -26.25
CA GLU A 178 3.55 -0.13 -26.77
C GLU A 178 2.88 0.71 -25.67
N GLU A 179 2.03 0.10 -24.84
CA GLU A 179 1.34 0.79 -23.76
C GLU A 179 2.29 1.31 -22.68
N ALA A 180 3.33 0.55 -22.35
CA ALA A 180 4.31 0.97 -21.36
C ALA A 180 5.17 2.14 -21.89
N GLU A 181 5.61 2.07 -23.15
CA GLU A 181 6.38 3.12 -23.81
C GLU A 181 5.54 4.41 -24.00
N LEU A 182 4.26 4.29 -24.39
CA LEU A 182 3.32 5.42 -24.45
C LEU A 182 3.16 6.14 -23.10
N LYS A 183 3.29 5.39 -22.00
CA LYS A 183 3.27 5.92 -20.63
C LYS A 183 4.64 6.42 -20.15
N GLY A 184 5.66 6.38 -21.03
CA GLY A 184 7.01 6.86 -20.73
C GLY A 184 7.86 5.88 -19.92
N HIS A 185 7.54 4.58 -19.91
CA HIS A 185 8.31 3.55 -19.23
C HIS A 185 9.33 2.89 -20.17
N ALA A 186 10.46 2.43 -19.63
CA ALA A 186 11.43 1.66 -20.38
C ALA A 186 11.11 0.16 -20.24
N VAL A 187 11.01 -0.55 -21.38
CA VAL A 187 10.69 -1.98 -21.39
C VAL A 187 11.84 -2.77 -21.98
N GLU A 188 12.21 -3.86 -21.31
CA GLU A 188 13.18 -4.83 -21.81
C GLU A 188 12.54 -6.22 -21.94
N LEU A 189 12.66 -6.82 -23.13
CA LEU A 189 12.20 -8.19 -23.39
C LEU A 189 13.31 -9.16 -23.09
N ILE A 190 13.07 -10.10 -22.19
CA ILE A 190 14.06 -11.07 -21.71
C ILE A 190 13.60 -12.49 -22.03
N ASP A 191 14.40 -13.21 -22.82
CA ASP A 191 14.17 -14.63 -23.04
C ASP A 191 14.70 -15.43 -21.83
N THR A 192 13.77 -16.07 -21.12
CA THR A 192 14.10 -16.87 -19.92
C THR A 192 15.08 -18.01 -20.18
N LYS A 193 15.20 -18.52 -21.42
CA LYS A 193 16.19 -19.56 -21.76
C LYS A 193 17.63 -19.07 -21.75
N ARG A 194 17.84 -17.77 -21.90
CA ARG A 194 19.14 -17.12 -21.93
C ARG A 194 19.53 -16.54 -20.57
N CYS A 195 18.66 -16.68 -19.57
CA CYS A 195 18.94 -16.27 -18.21
C CYS A 195 19.66 -17.37 -17.45
N TYR A 196 20.49 -17.00 -16.49
CA TYR A 196 20.97 -17.88 -15.44
C TYR A 196 20.99 -17.14 -14.09
N LEU A 197 20.90 -17.92 -13.01
CA LEU A 197 20.79 -17.41 -11.67
C LEU A 197 22.15 -17.46 -10.97
N ASN A 198 22.58 -16.33 -10.43
CA ASN A 198 23.70 -16.26 -9.51
C ASN A 198 23.13 -16.21 -8.08
N ILE A 199 23.13 -17.38 -7.41
CA ILE A 199 22.54 -17.54 -6.08
C ILE A 199 23.62 -17.24 -5.04
N GLN A 200 23.66 -16.01 -4.56
CA GLN A 200 24.49 -15.61 -3.44
C GLN A 200 23.60 -15.21 -2.27
N SER A 201 24.01 -15.56 -1.04
CA SER A 201 23.19 -15.36 0.16
C SER A 201 22.82 -13.90 0.46
N TYR A 202 23.60 -12.93 -0.03
CA TYR A 202 23.39 -11.51 0.27
C TYR A 202 23.18 -10.62 -0.96
N ASN A 203 23.41 -11.15 -2.16
CA ASN A 203 23.25 -10.40 -3.41
C ASN A 203 22.74 -11.33 -4.53
N PRO A 204 21.44 -11.69 -4.51
CA PRO A 204 20.85 -12.49 -5.57
C PRO A 204 20.86 -11.72 -6.89
N GLU A 205 21.30 -12.35 -7.98
CA GLU A 205 21.37 -11.74 -9.30
C GLU A 205 20.73 -12.65 -10.36
N VAL A 206 20.15 -12.03 -11.37
CA VAL A 206 19.76 -12.68 -12.62
C VAL A 206 20.70 -12.18 -13.70
N HIS A 207 21.33 -13.11 -14.41
CA HIS A 207 22.20 -12.80 -15.54
C HIS A 207 21.50 -13.16 -16.85
N TYR A 208 21.75 -12.37 -17.88
CA TYR A 208 21.23 -12.54 -19.23
C TYR A 208 22.34 -12.33 -20.23
N ASP A 209 22.61 -13.33 -21.09
CA ASP A 209 23.68 -13.28 -22.08
C ASP A 209 25.04 -12.88 -21.52
N GLY A 210 25.43 -13.42 -20.36
CA GLY A 210 26.72 -13.18 -19.74
C GLY A 210 26.85 -11.90 -18.93
N ARG A 211 25.78 -11.08 -18.81
CA ARG A 211 25.77 -9.85 -18.01
C ARG A 211 24.73 -9.92 -16.89
N ALA A 212 25.07 -9.35 -15.75
CA ALA A 212 24.09 -9.15 -14.70
C ALA A 212 22.98 -8.18 -15.18
N LEU A 213 21.73 -8.56 -14.96
CA LEU A 213 20.61 -7.68 -15.26
C LEU A 213 20.56 -6.55 -14.22
N PRO A 214 20.24 -5.33 -14.66
CA PRO A 214 20.04 -4.22 -13.75
C PRO A 214 18.78 -4.42 -12.90
N PRO A 215 18.62 -3.67 -11.81
CA PRO A 215 17.37 -3.67 -11.06
C PRO A 215 16.22 -3.17 -11.94
N TYR A 216 15.11 -3.90 -11.92
CA TYR A 216 13.84 -3.52 -12.54
C TYR A 216 12.85 -3.09 -11.45
N ASP A 217 11.97 -2.15 -11.80
CA ASP A 217 10.87 -1.76 -10.95
C ASP A 217 9.76 -2.80 -10.95
N ALA A 218 9.55 -3.45 -12.11
CA ALA A 218 8.56 -4.51 -12.27
C ALA A 218 9.02 -5.58 -13.27
N VAL A 219 8.54 -6.82 -13.03
CA VAL A 219 8.69 -7.94 -13.96
C VAL A 219 7.33 -8.49 -14.31
N ILE A 220 7.08 -8.66 -15.61
CA ILE A 220 5.85 -9.28 -16.15
C ILE A 220 6.22 -10.66 -16.68
N PRO A 221 5.87 -11.75 -15.99
CA PRO A 221 6.15 -13.12 -16.46
C PRO A 221 5.15 -13.51 -17.54
N ARG A 222 5.65 -13.78 -18.73
CA ARG A 222 4.91 -14.35 -19.85
C ARG A 222 5.54 -15.67 -20.29
N ILE A 223 5.60 -16.59 -19.32
CA ILE A 223 6.30 -17.86 -19.42
C ILE A 223 5.27 -18.92 -19.84
N GLY A 224 5.52 -19.56 -20.97
CA GLY A 224 4.68 -20.66 -21.46
C GLY A 224 4.88 -21.96 -20.65
N ALA A 225 3.91 -22.87 -20.74
CA ALA A 225 3.86 -24.12 -19.98
C ALA A 225 5.13 -24.98 -20.08
N SER A 226 5.85 -24.94 -21.21
CA SER A 226 7.05 -25.74 -21.47
C SER A 226 8.31 -25.36 -20.65
N LEU A 227 8.29 -24.22 -19.95
CA LEU A 227 9.42 -23.73 -19.14
C LEU A 227 8.99 -23.29 -17.74
N THR A 228 7.88 -23.81 -17.25
CA THR A 228 7.28 -23.35 -15.99
C THR A 228 8.24 -23.47 -14.81
N PHE A 229 8.97 -24.59 -14.67
CA PHE A 229 9.87 -24.78 -13.53
C PHE A 229 11.05 -23.80 -13.53
N TYR A 230 11.77 -23.70 -14.65
CA TYR A 230 12.91 -22.79 -14.76
C TYR A 230 12.49 -21.32 -14.76
N GLY A 231 11.41 -21.01 -15.47
CA GLY A 231 10.85 -19.67 -15.48
C GLY A 231 10.40 -19.22 -14.09
N MET A 232 9.81 -20.10 -13.30
CA MET A 232 9.43 -19.81 -11.92
C MET A 232 10.64 -19.58 -11.01
N ALA A 233 11.76 -20.28 -11.25
CA ALA A 233 13.00 -19.99 -10.52
C ALA A 233 13.53 -18.58 -10.80
N ILE A 234 13.50 -18.15 -12.07
CA ILE A 234 13.87 -16.78 -12.46
C ILE A 234 12.93 -15.75 -11.82
N VAL A 235 11.62 -15.98 -11.85
CA VAL A 235 10.63 -15.10 -11.23
C VAL A 235 10.87 -14.96 -9.73
N ARG A 236 11.12 -16.07 -9.03
CA ARG A 236 11.45 -16.06 -7.59
C ARG A 236 12.74 -15.31 -7.29
N GLN A 237 13.73 -15.39 -8.18
CA GLN A 237 14.97 -14.66 -8.01
C GLN A 237 14.72 -13.13 -8.12
N PHE A 238 13.92 -12.68 -9.09
CA PHE A 238 13.51 -11.28 -9.16
C PHE A 238 12.74 -10.83 -7.91
N GLU A 239 11.89 -11.71 -7.37
CA GLU A 239 11.18 -11.45 -6.11
C GLU A 239 12.16 -11.29 -4.93
N ALA A 240 13.18 -12.16 -4.86
CA ALA A 240 14.25 -12.08 -3.87
C ALA A 240 15.11 -10.80 -4.02
N MET A 241 15.25 -10.28 -5.23
CA MET A 241 15.88 -8.98 -5.53
C MET A 241 14.99 -7.77 -5.18
N GLY A 242 13.78 -7.99 -4.67
CA GLY A 242 12.83 -6.93 -4.30
C GLY A 242 12.07 -6.32 -5.49
N THR A 243 12.10 -6.95 -6.66
CA THR A 243 11.39 -6.48 -7.85
C THR A 243 9.90 -6.80 -7.74
N PHE A 244 9.03 -5.85 -8.11
CA PHE A 244 7.59 -6.09 -8.17
C PHE A 244 7.24 -7.09 -9.27
N LEU A 245 6.46 -8.11 -8.93
CA LEU A 245 5.97 -9.11 -9.89
C LEU A 245 4.51 -8.85 -10.22
N PHE A 246 4.24 -8.64 -11.50
CA PHE A 246 2.88 -8.61 -12.01
C PHE A 246 2.38 -10.05 -12.22
N LYS A 247 1.43 -10.48 -11.37
CA LYS A 247 0.83 -11.82 -11.43
C LYS A 247 -0.40 -11.83 -12.32
#